data_3f6eb20c8ee52bc5d27ab2a22c7eee1f
#
_entry.id   3f6eb20c8ee52bc5d27ab2a22c7eee1f
#
_cell.length_a   1.000
_cell.length_b   1.000
_cell.length_c   1.000
_cell.angle_alpha   90.00
_cell.angle_beta   90.00
_cell.angle_gamma   90.00
#
_symmetry.space_group_name_H-M   'P 1'
#
loop_
_entity.id
_entity.type
_entity.pdbx_description
1 polymer ?
#
loop_
_entity_poly.entity_id
_entity_poly.type
_entity_poly.pdbx_seq_one_letter_code
_entity_poly.pdbx_strand_id
1 'polypeptide(L)'
;MTVTRILNDNQEAIVGIFEKKTPDKLVLIVHGEQGHKNALYHRALADQLPYSTFRFDFHGHGDSEGQPGYSHISENAADIHAVAKHFESLGYEIFAIIAYGRGSLSGLKYATSCDKPLSHYLNIAAPYDTEPETEDGDFFDWKVYQRDELIPIKTSKKDTDAYIAWDNSHVMRMPKTTCVLTIHGLNDEVVPAYHAAMYSNKISNHTLRLLPNADHEFNNQHERLIEDIVKYFSRHANDAYIKALAMGQHVSVTIPRWIDIPGVKNFRDIGGWPLKDGSGYIRERTVFRCGHLVDITQQGINTLRRLNVIAAFDFRSDPEIERQGVMPDIDGIKRYPSAMFTQADYSPAALAIRWKGYFEGPYGFPKVYAVILEKGASQYRNIFMHLIQNHSTTTTQSIIVHCTAGKDRTGIFCMLLLGLCGVEDEIIANEYALSNLGYWEPEHELVKKAEMLGVTLDDVRMVMSAPYLAMKETIRQLKEKYGSIEGYIRDECKLTQEDVRKVKNLMVVPIRFEERQLYRPKI
;
A
#
# COMPACT_ATOMS: atom_id res chain seq x y z
N MET A 1 -34.75 -4.04 6.49
CA MET A 1 -34.37 -3.66 5.14
C MET A 1 -35.51 -2.91 4.48
N THR A 2 -35.25 -1.75 3.92
CA THR A 2 -36.26 -0.92 3.23
C THR A 2 -35.68 -0.45 1.90
N VAL A 3 -36.42 -0.67 0.81
CA VAL A 3 -36.08 -0.07 -0.49
C VAL A 3 -36.39 1.42 -0.40
N THR A 4 -35.41 2.26 -0.69
CA THR A 4 -35.52 3.73 -0.61
C THR A 4 -35.23 4.32 -1.98
N ARG A 5 -36.01 5.31 -2.38
CA ARG A 5 -35.84 6.09 -3.60
C ARG A 5 -35.51 7.53 -3.23
N ILE A 6 -34.42 8.05 -3.76
CA ILE A 6 -33.90 9.38 -3.48
C ILE A 6 -33.76 10.10 -4.81
N LEU A 7 -34.30 11.31 -4.93
CA LEU A 7 -34.14 12.09 -6.16
C LEU A 7 -32.78 12.77 -6.16
N ASN A 8 -32.04 12.61 -7.25
CA ASN A 8 -30.82 13.38 -7.50
C ASN A 8 -31.16 14.78 -8.04
N ASP A 9 -30.16 15.59 -8.31
CA ASP A 9 -30.35 16.96 -8.80
C ASP A 9 -31.04 17.02 -10.17
N ASN A 10 -30.97 15.95 -10.95
CA ASN A 10 -31.66 15.80 -12.25
C ASN A 10 -33.12 15.31 -12.09
N GLN A 11 -33.63 15.14 -10.87
CA GLN A 11 -34.93 14.57 -10.56
C GLN A 11 -35.06 13.08 -10.96
N GLU A 12 -33.96 12.36 -11.07
CA GLU A 12 -33.90 10.93 -11.33
C GLU A 12 -33.86 10.17 -10.01
N ALA A 13 -34.61 9.07 -9.90
CA ALA A 13 -34.65 8.28 -8.69
C ALA A 13 -33.43 7.37 -8.57
N ILE A 14 -32.61 7.62 -7.56
CA ILE A 14 -31.54 6.74 -7.08
C ILE A 14 -32.16 5.73 -6.13
N VAL A 15 -32.02 4.44 -6.46
CA VAL A 15 -32.66 3.33 -5.74
C VAL A 15 -31.63 2.58 -4.89
N GLY A 16 -31.92 2.40 -3.63
CA GLY A 16 -31.04 1.67 -2.73
C GLY A 16 -31.78 0.89 -1.65
N ILE A 17 -31.02 0.13 -0.87
CA ILE A 17 -31.52 -0.65 0.26
C ILE A 17 -30.93 -0.07 1.55
N PHE A 18 -31.82 0.42 2.39
CA PHE A 18 -31.47 0.92 3.71
C PHE A 18 -31.66 -0.16 4.77
N GLU A 19 -30.63 -0.37 5.59
CA GLU A 19 -30.63 -1.29 6.72
C GLU A 19 -30.31 -0.52 8.01
N LYS A 20 -31.33 -0.31 8.84
CA LYS A 20 -31.17 0.42 10.09
C LYS A 20 -30.61 -0.49 11.18
N LYS A 21 -29.48 -0.07 11.79
CA LYS A 21 -28.85 -0.74 12.95
C LYS A 21 -28.49 0.25 14.05
N THR A 22 -27.96 1.43 13.68
CA THR A 22 -27.65 2.52 14.60
C THR A 22 -28.57 3.70 14.37
N PRO A 23 -28.81 4.55 15.38
CA PRO A 23 -29.72 5.69 15.24
C PRO A 23 -29.15 6.84 14.42
N ASP A 24 -27.81 6.98 14.38
CA ASP A 24 -27.12 8.21 14.01
C ASP A 24 -25.98 8.02 12.99
N LYS A 25 -25.45 6.80 12.82
CA LYS A 25 -24.31 6.54 11.92
C LYS A 25 -24.72 5.73 10.71
N LEU A 26 -24.35 6.22 9.53
CA LEU A 26 -24.61 5.57 8.25
C LEU A 26 -23.33 5.28 7.48
N VAL A 27 -23.24 4.08 6.95
CA VAL A 27 -22.20 3.66 6.00
C VAL A 27 -22.82 3.53 4.62
N LEU A 28 -22.28 4.26 3.64
CA LEU A 28 -22.65 4.11 2.24
C LEU A 28 -21.79 3.03 1.58
N ILE A 29 -22.41 2.11 0.84
CA ILE A 29 -21.73 1.07 0.08
C ILE A 29 -21.95 1.34 -1.41
N VAL A 30 -20.86 1.54 -2.14
CA VAL A 30 -20.84 2.03 -3.52
C VAL A 30 -20.26 0.96 -4.43
N HIS A 31 -21.02 0.58 -5.46
CA HIS A 31 -20.62 -0.44 -6.42
C HIS A 31 -19.60 0.06 -7.45
N GLY A 32 -18.88 -0.87 -8.06
CA GLY A 32 -17.94 -0.62 -9.14
C GLY A 32 -18.60 -0.66 -10.52
N GLU A 33 -17.75 -0.76 -11.53
CA GLU A 33 -18.17 -0.93 -12.92
C GLU A 33 -18.98 -2.23 -13.10
N GLN A 34 -19.96 -2.21 -13.99
CA GLN A 34 -20.89 -3.31 -14.23
C GLN A 34 -21.62 -3.81 -12.96
N GLY A 35 -21.49 -3.09 -11.85
CA GLY A 35 -22.04 -3.48 -10.58
C GLY A 35 -23.44 -2.90 -10.32
N HIS A 36 -24.01 -3.30 -9.21
CA HIS A 36 -25.25 -2.82 -8.66
C HIS A 36 -25.23 -2.95 -7.12
N LYS A 37 -26.23 -2.41 -6.43
CA LYS A 37 -26.33 -2.41 -4.95
C LYS A 37 -26.15 -3.77 -4.25
N ASN A 38 -26.43 -4.88 -4.94
CA ASN A 38 -26.32 -6.24 -4.39
C ASN A 38 -25.14 -7.03 -5.00
N ALA A 39 -24.27 -6.38 -5.78
CA ALA A 39 -23.15 -7.07 -6.46
C ALA A 39 -22.11 -7.59 -5.46
N LEU A 40 -21.44 -8.68 -5.84
CA LEU A 40 -20.33 -9.28 -5.11
C LEU A 40 -20.65 -9.49 -3.61
N TYR A 41 -19.84 -8.93 -2.76
CA TYR A 41 -19.93 -9.05 -1.29
C TYR A 41 -20.80 -7.96 -0.61
N HIS A 42 -21.38 -7.01 -1.35
CA HIS A 42 -22.03 -5.82 -0.77
C HIS A 42 -23.16 -6.15 0.20
N ARG A 43 -23.99 -7.15 -0.13
CA ARG A 43 -25.08 -7.58 0.76
C ARG A 43 -24.54 -8.19 2.04
N ALA A 44 -23.58 -9.14 1.92
CA ALA A 44 -22.99 -9.80 3.08
C ALA A 44 -22.20 -8.82 3.96
N LEU A 45 -21.54 -7.83 3.35
CA LEU A 45 -20.86 -6.75 4.06
C LEU A 45 -21.87 -5.89 4.85
N ALA A 46 -22.98 -5.47 4.21
CA ALA A 46 -24.01 -4.71 4.87
C ALA A 46 -24.58 -5.46 6.08
N ASP A 47 -24.82 -6.76 5.95
CA ASP A 47 -25.34 -7.61 7.04
C ASP A 47 -24.37 -7.66 8.25
N GLN A 48 -23.06 -7.69 8.02
CA GLN A 48 -22.05 -7.87 9.07
C GLN A 48 -21.56 -6.56 9.70
N LEU A 49 -21.71 -5.42 9.04
CA LEU A 49 -21.34 -4.13 9.60
C LEU A 49 -22.21 -3.77 10.81
N PRO A 50 -21.63 -3.23 11.91
CA PRO A 50 -22.37 -2.87 13.12
C PRO A 50 -23.13 -1.53 13.00
N TYR A 51 -23.07 -0.87 11.86
CA TYR A 51 -23.67 0.44 11.57
C TYR A 51 -24.87 0.30 10.65
N SER A 52 -25.74 1.32 10.64
CA SER A 52 -26.74 1.45 9.57
C SER A 52 -26.04 1.54 8.22
N THR A 53 -26.60 0.91 7.19
CA THR A 53 -26.01 0.89 5.85
C THR A 53 -27.00 1.32 4.79
N PHE A 54 -26.49 1.97 3.74
CA PHE A 54 -27.24 2.22 2.52
C PHE A 54 -26.38 1.83 1.32
N ARG A 55 -26.80 0.78 0.61
CA ARG A 55 -26.21 0.37 -0.66
C ARG A 55 -27.17 0.72 -1.78
N PHE A 56 -26.69 1.37 -2.82
CA PHE A 56 -27.55 1.94 -3.87
C PHE A 56 -26.94 1.78 -5.26
N ASP A 57 -27.78 1.91 -6.26
CA ASP A 57 -27.38 1.93 -7.66
C ASP A 57 -27.15 3.39 -8.10
N PHE A 58 -26.07 3.68 -8.80
CA PHE A 58 -25.89 4.95 -9.48
C PHE A 58 -26.95 5.17 -10.54
N HIS A 59 -27.17 6.42 -10.98
CA HIS A 59 -28.09 6.72 -12.07
C HIS A 59 -27.76 5.85 -13.31
N GLY A 60 -28.80 5.36 -13.97
CA GLY A 60 -28.68 4.46 -15.10
C GLY A 60 -28.18 3.03 -14.79
N HIS A 61 -27.96 2.69 -13.52
CA HIS A 61 -27.57 1.34 -13.09
C HIS A 61 -28.68 0.70 -12.25
N GLY A 62 -28.70 -0.63 -12.21
CA GLY A 62 -29.63 -1.43 -11.41
C GLY A 62 -31.09 -1.01 -11.59
N ASP A 63 -31.72 -0.59 -10.49
CA ASP A 63 -33.10 -0.11 -10.47
C ASP A 63 -33.21 1.43 -10.50
N SER A 64 -32.08 2.15 -10.55
CA SER A 64 -32.06 3.61 -10.61
C SER A 64 -32.44 4.13 -11.99
N GLU A 65 -33.06 5.30 -12.01
CA GLU A 65 -33.42 6.01 -13.24
C GLU A 65 -32.20 6.72 -13.85
N GLY A 66 -32.36 7.28 -15.06
CA GLY A 66 -31.31 8.01 -15.76
C GLY A 66 -30.58 7.16 -16.81
N GLN A 67 -29.54 7.75 -17.37
CA GLN A 67 -28.71 7.10 -18.40
C GLN A 67 -27.29 6.93 -17.86
N PRO A 68 -26.70 5.74 -17.93
CA PRO A 68 -25.33 5.54 -17.50
C PRO A 68 -24.37 6.14 -18.51
N GLY A 69 -23.20 6.58 -18.05
CA GLY A 69 -22.13 7.07 -18.91
C GLY A 69 -20.78 6.57 -18.48
N TYR A 70 -19.96 6.18 -19.45
CA TYR A 70 -18.64 5.61 -19.20
C TYR A 70 -17.72 6.59 -18.44
N SER A 71 -17.80 7.89 -18.67
CA SER A 71 -17.01 8.93 -18.01
C SER A 71 -17.70 9.60 -16.82
N HIS A 72 -18.87 9.12 -16.38
CA HIS A 72 -19.74 9.77 -15.38
C HIS A 72 -19.22 9.70 -13.93
N ILE A 73 -17.92 9.96 -13.70
CA ILE A 73 -17.35 9.93 -12.34
C ILE A 73 -17.90 11.10 -11.49
N SER A 74 -18.00 12.29 -12.07
CA SER A 74 -18.51 13.48 -11.37
C SER A 74 -20.02 13.41 -11.13
N GLU A 75 -20.76 12.89 -12.08
CA GLU A 75 -22.21 12.69 -12.00
C GLU A 75 -22.55 11.63 -10.93
N ASN A 76 -21.81 10.53 -10.89
CA ASN A 76 -21.93 9.52 -9.83
C ASN A 76 -21.55 10.10 -8.46
N ALA A 77 -20.59 11.02 -8.39
CA ALA A 77 -20.29 11.73 -7.13
C ALA A 77 -21.44 12.66 -6.71
N ALA A 78 -22.17 13.25 -7.66
CA ALA A 78 -23.39 14.02 -7.37
C ALA A 78 -24.51 13.13 -6.84
N ASP A 79 -24.66 11.90 -7.33
CA ASP A 79 -25.62 10.92 -6.76
C ASP A 79 -25.27 10.60 -5.29
N ILE A 80 -23.96 10.39 -4.98
CA ILE A 80 -23.51 10.21 -3.59
C ILE A 80 -23.89 11.42 -2.76
N HIS A 81 -23.75 12.63 -3.30
CA HIS A 81 -24.09 13.87 -2.60
C HIS A 81 -25.61 13.95 -2.29
N ALA A 82 -26.46 13.63 -3.28
CA ALA A 82 -27.91 13.59 -3.11
C ALA A 82 -28.31 12.56 -2.04
N VAL A 83 -27.72 11.38 -2.06
CA VAL A 83 -27.91 10.31 -1.06
C VAL A 83 -27.49 10.80 0.33
N ALA A 84 -26.30 11.38 0.46
CA ALA A 84 -25.78 11.88 1.72
C ALA A 84 -26.69 12.96 2.31
N LYS A 85 -27.07 13.95 1.51
CA LYS A 85 -27.97 15.04 1.90
C LYS A 85 -29.34 14.52 2.36
N HIS A 86 -29.89 13.51 1.69
CA HIS A 86 -31.14 12.88 2.11
C HIS A 86 -31.02 12.29 3.52
N PHE A 87 -30.01 11.46 3.79
CA PHE A 87 -29.86 10.83 5.09
C PHE A 87 -29.43 11.81 6.19
N GLU A 88 -28.64 12.82 5.87
CA GLU A 88 -28.34 13.92 6.80
C GLU A 88 -29.60 14.69 7.22
N SER A 89 -30.56 14.88 6.31
CA SER A 89 -31.85 15.50 6.64
C SER A 89 -32.72 14.66 7.59
N LEU A 90 -32.45 13.34 7.62
CA LEU A 90 -33.06 12.38 8.54
C LEU A 90 -32.29 12.24 9.87
N GLY A 91 -31.23 13.01 10.06
CA GLY A 91 -30.40 13.03 11.28
C GLY A 91 -29.25 12.02 11.31
N TYR A 92 -28.91 11.40 10.18
CA TYR A 92 -27.74 10.51 10.11
C TYR A 92 -26.46 11.29 9.82
N GLU A 93 -25.36 10.90 10.46
CA GLU A 93 -24.01 11.23 10.05
C GLU A 93 -23.57 10.24 8.98
N ILE A 94 -23.06 10.72 7.85
CA ILE A 94 -22.37 9.85 6.89
C ILE A 94 -21.00 9.49 7.48
N PHE A 95 -21.00 8.41 8.24
CA PHE A 95 -19.85 7.97 9.03
C PHE A 95 -18.72 7.41 8.16
N ALA A 96 -19.09 6.64 7.13
CA ALA A 96 -18.13 6.04 6.23
C ALA A 96 -18.70 5.84 4.82
N ILE A 97 -17.81 5.80 3.84
CA ILE A 97 -18.08 5.28 2.49
C ILE A 97 -17.17 4.08 2.25
N ILE A 98 -17.74 2.98 1.78
CA ILE A 98 -17.02 1.80 1.28
C ILE A 98 -17.31 1.71 -0.21
N ALA A 99 -16.30 1.94 -1.04
CA ALA A 99 -16.45 1.99 -2.48
C ALA A 99 -15.52 0.98 -3.16
N TYR A 100 -16.04 0.32 -4.20
CA TYR A 100 -15.35 -0.74 -4.93
C TYR A 100 -15.00 -0.31 -6.35
N GLY A 101 -13.81 -0.72 -6.81
CA GLY A 101 -13.36 -0.56 -8.18
C GLY A 101 -13.51 0.88 -8.67
N ARG A 102 -14.10 1.06 -9.84
CA ARG A 102 -14.35 2.36 -10.46
C ARG A 102 -15.29 3.27 -9.64
N GLY A 103 -16.23 2.71 -8.87
CA GLY A 103 -17.08 3.48 -7.97
C GLY A 103 -16.30 4.24 -6.89
N SER A 104 -15.09 3.78 -6.58
CA SER A 104 -14.19 4.50 -5.67
C SER A 104 -13.75 5.86 -6.20
N LEU A 105 -13.64 6.06 -7.51
CA LEU A 105 -13.30 7.36 -8.10
C LEU A 105 -14.35 8.43 -7.74
N SER A 106 -15.62 8.06 -7.89
CA SER A 106 -16.75 8.92 -7.52
C SER A 106 -16.84 9.16 -6.01
N GLY A 107 -16.61 8.11 -5.22
CA GLY A 107 -16.56 8.22 -3.77
C GLY A 107 -15.43 9.09 -3.26
N LEU A 108 -14.23 8.99 -3.84
CA LEU A 108 -13.09 9.85 -3.52
C LEU A 108 -13.35 11.31 -3.92
N LYS A 109 -13.99 11.53 -5.08
CA LYS A 109 -14.40 12.87 -5.50
C LYS A 109 -15.34 13.50 -4.48
N TYR A 110 -16.36 12.76 -4.03
CA TYR A 110 -17.27 13.21 -2.98
C TYR A 110 -16.50 13.49 -1.67
N ALA A 111 -15.71 12.53 -1.18
CA ALA A 111 -15.01 12.62 0.10
C ALA A 111 -14.01 13.81 0.18
N THR A 112 -13.48 14.26 -0.96
CA THR A 112 -12.58 15.42 -1.04
C THR A 112 -13.27 16.75 -1.27
N SER A 113 -14.59 16.76 -1.46
CA SER A 113 -15.38 17.96 -1.76
C SER A 113 -16.63 18.15 -0.88
N CYS A 114 -16.96 17.18 -0.02
CA CYS A 114 -18.11 17.28 0.87
C CYS A 114 -17.87 18.33 1.98
N ASP A 115 -18.94 19.01 2.42
CA ASP A 115 -18.88 20.05 3.46
C ASP A 115 -18.50 19.49 4.83
N LYS A 116 -18.95 18.27 5.14
CA LYS A 116 -18.66 17.57 6.38
C LYS A 116 -17.69 16.41 6.11
N PRO A 117 -16.45 16.49 6.63
CA PRO A 117 -15.48 15.40 6.46
C PRO A 117 -16.02 14.07 6.97
N LEU A 118 -15.82 13.01 6.18
CA LEU A 118 -16.12 11.65 6.61
C LEU A 118 -15.16 11.21 7.72
N SER A 119 -15.65 10.41 8.67
CA SER A 119 -14.76 9.74 9.62
C SER A 119 -13.88 8.69 8.94
N HIS A 120 -14.45 7.93 7.99
CA HIS A 120 -13.75 6.87 7.28
C HIS A 120 -14.06 6.85 5.78
N TYR A 121 -13.07 6.49 4.99
CA TYR A 121 -13.23 6.14 3.58
C TYR A 121 -12.50 4.82 3.28
N LEU A 122 -13.21 3.83 2.75
CA LEU A 122 -12.64 2.54 2.38
C LEU A 122 -12.62 2.41 0.86
N ASN A 123 -11.41 2.28 0.33
CA ASN A 123 -11.10 2.21 -1.09
C ASN A 123 -10.74 0.76 -1.44
N ILE A 124 -11.61 0.05 -2.15
CA ILE A 124 -11.45 -1.37 -2.46
C ILE A 124 -11.15 -1.54 -3.95
N ALA A 125 -9.95 -2.03 -4.27
CA ALA A 125 -9.49 -2.33 -5.64
C ALA A 125 -9.69 -1.18 -6.65
N ALA A 126 -9.49 0.07 -6.23
CA ALA A 126 -9.73 1.23 -7.10
C ALA A 126 -8.56 1.50 -8.06
N PRO A 127 -8.84 1.87 -9.32
CA PRO A 127 -7.82 2.42 -10.19
C PRO A 127 -7.39 3.81 -9.71
N TYR A 128 -6.09 4.12 -9.78
CA TYR A 128 -5.58 5.48 -9.55
C TYR A 128 -5.42 6.22 -10.88
N ASP A 129 -4.72 5.60 -11.83
CA ASP A 129 -4.65 6.07 -13.21
C ASP A 129 -5.73 5.36 -14.02
N THR A 130 -6.28 6.07 -14.99
CA THR A 130 -7.31 5.60 -15.89
C THR A 130 -6.67 5.33 -17.25
N GLU A 131 -6.34 4.07 -17.51
CA GLU A 131 -5.76 3.64 -18.79
C GLU A 131 -6.85 3.25 -19.80
N PRO A 132 -6.59 3.35 -21.11
CA PRO A 132 -7.55 2.91 -22.12
C PRO A 132 -7.64 1.39 -22.13
N GLU A 133 -8.87 0.86 -22.22
CA GLU A 133 -9.11 -0.58 -22.35
C GLU A 133 -8.78 -1.14 -23.74
N THR A 134 -8.60 -0.29 -24.75
CA THR A 134 -8.30 -0.71 -26.13
C THR A 134 -7.37 0.25 -26.85
N GLU A 135 -6.41 -0.30 -27.62
CA GLU A 135 -5.48 0.48 -28.45
C GLU A 135 -6.13 1.11 -29.71
N ASP A 136 -7.27 0.59 -30.20
CA ASP A 136 -7.81 0.87 -31.55
C ASP A 136 -9.33 1.03 -31.59
N GLY A 137 -9.99 1.79 -30.75
CA GLY A 137 -11.42 1.82 -30.86
C GLY A 137 -12.10 3.19 -30.74
N ASP A 138 -12.73 3.66 -31.83
CA ASP A 138 -13.65 4.78 -31.76
C ASP A 138 -14.92 4.46 -30.94
N PHE A 139 -15.24 3.18 -30.78
CA PHE A 139 -16.37 2.68 -30.00
C PHE A 139 -16.08 1.28 -29.46
N PHE A 140 -16.39 1.03 -28.19
CA PHE A 140 -16.41 -0.31 -27.61
C PHE A 140 -17.71 -0.58 -26.86
N ASP A 141 -18.07 -1.84 -26.72
CA ASP A 141 -19.28 -2.25 -26.01
C ASP A 141 -18.97 -2.30 -24.51
N TRP A 142 -19.45 -1.28 -23.78
CA TRP A 142 -19.45 -1.28 -22.33
C TRP A 142 -20.74 -1.91 -21.82
N LYS A 143 -20.68 -2.69 -20.75
CA LYS A 143 -21.85 -3.36 -20.19
C LYS A 143 -22.26 -2.72 -18.88
N VAL A 144 -23.56 -2.55 -18.69
CA VAL A 144 -24.15 -2.00 -17.47
C VAL A 144 -25.26 -2.91 -16.98
N TYR A 145 -25.29 -3.16 -15.69
CA TYR A 145 -26.36 -3.92 -15.07
C TYR A 145 -27.58 -3.03 -14.88
N GLN A 146 -28.69 -3.38 -15.53
CA GLN A 146 -29.99 -2.69 -15.42
C GLN A 146 -31.11 -3.72 -15.32
N ARG A 147 -32.01 -3.56 -14.34
CA ARG A 147 -33.21 -4.40 -14.14
C ARG A 147 -32.93 -5.89 -14.25
N ASP A 148 -31.91 -6.37 -13.55
CA ASP A 148 -31.45 -7.77 -13.53
C ASP A 148 -30.84 -8.30 -14.85
N GLU A 149 -30.53 -7.44 -15.81
CA GLU A 149 -29.87 -7.79 -17.06
C GLU A 149 -28.59 -6.98 -17.29
N LEU A 150 -27.61 -7.58 -17.94
CA LEU A 150 -26.37 -6.93 -18.35
C LEU A 150 -26.51 -6.39 -19.77
N ILE A 151 -26.73 -5.09 -19.91
CA ILE A 151 -27.06 -4.42 -21.16
C ILE A 151 -25.79 -3.81 -21.78
N PRO A 152 -25.47 -4.11 -23.05
CA PRO A 152 -24.37 -3.47 -23.74
C PRO A 152 -24.72 -2.02 -24.12
N ILE A 153 -23.82 -1.10 -23.82
CA ILE A 153 -23.93 0.32 -24.15
C ILE A 153 -22.72 0.70 -24.99
N LYS A 154 -22.95 1.35 -26.11
CA LYS A 154 -21.86 1.85 -26.96
C LYS A 154 -21.26 3.10 -26.32
N THR A 155 -19.97 3.05 -26.04
CA THR A 155 -19.17 4.19 -25.62
C THR A 155 -18.60 4.94 -26.81
N SER A 156 -18.59 6.26 -26.73
CA SER A 156 -17.92 7.10 -27.73
C SER A 156 -16.46 7.35 -27.36
N LYS A 157 -15.63 7.62 -28.35
CA LYS A 157 -14.24 8.06 -28.12
C LYS A 157 -14.16 9.27 -27.16
N LYS A 158 -15.12 10.19 -27.25
CA LYS A 158 -15.21 11.32 -26.34
C LYS A 158 -15.35 10.90 -24.88
N ASP A 159 -16.15 9.87 -24.61
CA ASP A 159 -16.36 9.35 -23.25
C ASP A 159 -15.10 8.62 -22.75
N THR A 160 -14.44 7.88 -23.64
CA THR A 160 -13.17 7.22 -23.32
C THR A 160 -12.07 8.24 -23.02
N ASP A 161 -11.91 9.24 -23.91
CA ASP A 161 -10.92 10.32 -23.73
C ASP A 161 -11.18 11.10 -22.43
N ALA A 162 -12.44 11.35 -22.10
CA ALA A 162 -12.82 12.02 -20.83
C ALA A 162 -12.51 11.15 -19.60
N TYR A 163 -12.66 9.83 -19.71
CA TYR A 163 -12.28 8.91 -18.65
C TYR A 163 -10.77 8.85 -18.47
N ILE A 164 -10.01 8.73 -19.55
CA ILE A 164 -8.53 8.71 -19.52
C ILE A 164 -7.97 10.03 -18.98
N ALA A 165 -8.62 11.15 -19.29
CA ALA A 165 -8.22 12.47 -18.80
C ALA A 165 -8.58 12.72 -17.32
N TRP A 166 -9.19 11.73 -16.63
CA TRP A 166 -9.55 11.89 -15.23
C TRP A 166 -8.31 12.01 -14.35
N ASP A 167 -8.21 13.08 -13.57
CA ASP A 167 -7.11 13.34 -12.64
C ASP A 167 -7.50 13.05 -11.19
N ASN A 168 -6.89 12.04 -10.60
CA ASN A 168 -7.05 11.67 -9.20
C ASN A 168 -6.18 12.51 -8.23
N SER A 169 -5.47 13.52 -8.68
CA SER A 169 -4.65 14.38 -7.80
C SER A 169 -5.46 15.04 -6.69
N HIS A 170 -6.78 15.19 -6.86
CA HIS A 170 -7.69 15.73 -5.86
C HIS A 170 -7.67 14.95 -4.54
N VAL A 171 -7.25 13.67 -4.52
CA VAL A 171 -7.15 12.86 -3.29
C VAL A 171 -6.14 13.42 -2.28
N MET A 172 -5.20 14.26 -2.72
CA MET A 172 -4.28 14.99 -1.83
C MET A 172 -5.01 15.98 -0.91
N ARG A 173 -6.23 16.37 -1.27
CA ARG A 173 -7.10 17.25 -0.48
C ARG A 173 -7.96 16.50 0.52
N MET A 174 -7.83 15.15 0.60
CA MET A 174 -8.56 14.36 1.59
C MET A 174 -8.35 14.97 2.99
N PRO A 175 -9.42 15.25 3.74
CA PRO A 175 -9.30 15.82 5.08
C PRO A 175 -8.41 14.93 5.96
N LYS A 176 -7.49 15.53 6.69
CA LYS A 176 -6.56 14.80 7.57
C LYS A 176 -7.27 14.04 8.68
N THR A 177 -8.49 14.43 9.02
CA THR A 177 -9.37 13.76 9.98
C THR A 177 -10.05 12.52 9.41
N THR A 178 -10.13 12.37 8.08
CA THR A 178 -10.69 11.18 7.43
C THR A 178 -9.66 10.06 7.42
N CYS A 179 -9.97 8.94 8.06
CA CYS A 179 -9.15 7.73 8.00
C CYS A 179 -9.45 6.98 6.70
N VAL A 180 -8.46 6.85 5.84
CA VAL A 180 -8.59 6.12 4.57
C VAL A 180 -7.95 4.75 4.68
N LEU A 181 -8.70 3.70 4.32
CA LEU A 181 -8.21 2.34 4.16
C LEU A 181 -8.28 1.95 2.69
N THR A 182 -7.17 1.60 2.08
CA THR A 182 -7.17 0.92 0.78
C THR A 182 -6.94 -0.58 0.98
N ILE A 183 -7.84 -1.41 0.42
CA ILE A 183 -7.68 -2.87 0.33
C ILE A 183 -7.54 -3.24 -1.14
N HIS A 184 -6.51 -4.03 -1.47
CA HIS A 184 -6.23 -4.43 -2.84
C HIS A 184 -5.72 -5.87 -2.92
N GLY A 185 -6.13 -6.58 -3.96
CA GLY A 185 -5.64 -7.93 -4.26
C GLY A 185 -4.25 -7.89 -4.90
N LEU A 186 -3.34 -8.79 -4.48
CA LEU A 186 -2.02 -8.88 -5.13
C LEU A 186 -2.07 -9.56 -6.51
N ASN A 187 -3.13 -10.33 -6.78
CA ASN A 187 -3.35 -10.99 -8.07
C ASN A 187 -4.44 -10.27 -8.89
N ASP A 188 -4.66 -8.98 -8.63
CA ASP A 188 -5.58 -8.17 -9.42
C ASP A 188 -4.98 -7.89 -10.80
N GLU A 189 -5.56 -8.53 -11.83
CA GLU A 189 -5.15 -8.40 -13.24
C GLU A 189 -5.93 -7.28 -13.96
N VAL A 190 -7.01 -6.77 -13.35
CA VAL A 190 -7.85 -5.70 -13.91
C VAL A 190 -7.29 -4.34 -13.51
N VAL A 191 -7.04 -4.17 -12.22
CA VAL A 191 -6.41 -2.97 -11.66
C VAL A 191 -5.12 -3.39 -10.96
N PRO A 192 -3.95 -3.13 -11.57
CA PRO A 192 -2.69 -3.50 -10.98
C PRO A 192 -2.50 -2.96 -9.57
N ALA A 193 -1.98 -3.80 -8.65
CA ALA A 193 -1.89 -3.47 -7.24
C ALA A 193 -1.02 -2.23 -6.93
N TYR A 194 -0.18 -1.75 -7.86
CA TYR A 194 0.58 -0.50 -7.68
C TYR A 194 -0.32 0.74 -7.56
N HIS A 195 -1.56 0.71 -8.11
CA HIS A 195 -2.54 1.80 -7.93
C HIS A 195 -2.85 2.04 -6.45
N ALA A 196 -2.89 0.98 -5.65
CA ALA A 196 -3.07 1.10 -4.20
C ALA A 196 -1.91 1.85 -3.51
N ALA A 197 -0.68 1.68 -4.00
CA ALA A 197 0.48 2.43 -3.50
C ALA A 197 0.39 3.92 -3.86
N MET A 198 -0.16 4.26 -5.02
CA MET A 198 -0.34 5.66 -5.43
C MET A 198 -1.30 6.37 -4.48
N TYR A 199 -2.39 5.74 -4.06
CA TYR A 199 -3.28 6.29 -3.02
C TYR A 199 -2.55 6.49 -1.70
N SER A 200 -1.77 5.50 -1.26
CA SER A 200 -1.04 5.58 0.01
C SER A 200 0.03 6.69 0.02
N ASN A 201 0.57 7.04 -1.15
CA ASN A 201 1.52 8.15 -1.31
C ASN A 201 0.88 9.53 -1.22
N LYS A 202 -0.37 9.65 -1.67
CA LYS A 202 -1.03 10.95 -1.85
C LYS A 202 -1.93 11.33 -0.69
N ILE A 203 -2.51 10.34 0.01
CA ILE A 203 -3.47 10.59 1.09
C ILE A 203 -2.75 10.58 2.44
N SER A 204 -2.95 11.63 3.23
CA SER A 204 -2.19 11.86 4.47
C SER A 204 -2.50 10.87 5.59
N ASN A 205 -3.76 10.53 5.81
CA ASN A 205 -4.20 9.61 6.86
C ASN A 205 -4.68 8.31 6.22
N HIS A 206 -3.72 7.48 5.82
CA HIS A 206 -3.95 6.32 4.98
C HIS A 206 -3.40 5.03 5.60
N THR A 207 -4.15 3.95 5.46
CA THR A 207 -3.75 2.58 5.77
C THR A 207 -3.86 1.75 4.50
N LEU A 208 -2.83 0.96 4.19
CA LEU A 208 -2.81 0.04 3.07
C LEU A 208 -2.93 -1.41 3.56
N ARG A 209 -3.88 -2.14 3.00
CA ARG A 209 -4.08 -3.57 3.23
C ARG A 209 -4.01 -4.32 1.90
N LEU A 210 -3.04 -5.21 1.77
CA LEU A 210 -2.87 -6.05 0.60
C LEU A 210 -3.30 -7.48 0.94
N LEU A 211 -4.15 -8.07 0.09
CA LEU A 211 -4.61 -9.43 0.26
C LEU A 211 -3.86 -10.36 -0.69
N PRO A 212 -3.03 -11.29 -0.17
CA PRO A 212 -2.38 -12.30 -0.99
C PRO A 212 -3.41 -13.17 -1.72
N ASN A 213 -3.11 -13.50 -2.97
CA ASN A 213 -3.92 -14.35 -3.84
C ASN A 213 -5.36 -13.84 -4.11
N ALA A 214 -5.66 -12.60 -3.81
CA ALA A 214 -6.93 -11.98 -4.17
C ALA A 214 -6.85 -11.36 -5.56
N ASP A 215 -7.85 -11.65 -6.39
CA ASP A 215 -8.10 -11.02 -7.68
C ASP A 215 -8.90 -9.71 -7.52
N HIS A 216 -9.30 -9.09 -8.64
CA HIS A 216 -10.05 -7.84 -8.64
C HIS A 216 -11.38 -7.93 -7.86
N GLU A 217 -12.14 -8.99 -8.08
CA GLU A 217 -13.45 -9.23 -7.46
C GLU A 217 -13.37 -9.90 -6.08
N PHE A 218 -12.16 -10.23 -5.61
CA PHE A 218 -11.92 -11.00 -4.38
C PHE A 218 -12.60 -12.37 -4.37
N ASN A 219 -12.68 -13.04 -5.53
CA ASN A 219 -13.26 -14.34 -5.66
C ASN A 219 -12.66 -15.32 -4.64
N ASN A 220 -13.54 -16.12 -3.99
CA ASN A 220 -13.18 -17.02 -2.90
C ASN A 220 -12.54 -16.36 -1.65
N GLN A 221 -12.54 -15.03 -1.55
CA GLN A 221 -12.00 -14.28 -0.41
C GLN A 221 -12.97 -13.22 0.14
N HIS A 222 -14.24 -13.23 -0.25
CA HIS A 222 -15.25 -12.26 0.22
C HIS A 222 -15.37 -12.28 1.75
N GLU A 223 -15.39 -13.46 2.38
CA GLU A 223 -15.46 -13.58 3.84
C GLU A 223 -14.27 -12.89 4.52
N ARG A 224 -13.06 -13.14 4.01
CA ARG A 224 -11.84 -12.52 4.52
C ARG A 224 -11.83 -11.00 4.35
N LEU A 225 -12.25 -10.52 3.17
CA LEU A 225 -12.39 -9.08 2.89
C LEU A 225 -13.35 -8.42 3.88
N ILE A 226 -14.53 -9.03 4.09
CA ILE A 226 -15.53 -8.54 5.04
C ILE A 226 -14.98 -8.56 6.47
N GLU A 227 -14.33 -9.64 6.88
CA GLU A 227 -13.68 -9.71 8.20
C GLU A 227 -12.65 -8.58 8.40
N ASP A 228 -11.79 -8.33 7.40
CA ASP A 228 -10.78 -7.28 7.48
C ASP A 228 -11.45 -5.89 7.59
N ILE A 229 -12.55 -5.63 6.87
CA ILE A 229 -13.33 -4.39 6.98
C ILE A 229 -13.98 -4.26 8.37
N VAL A 230 -14.65 -5.31 8.85
CA VAL A 230 -15.30 -5.30 10.17
C VAL A 230 -14.28 -5.13 11.30
N LYS A 231 -13.14 -5.83 11.20
CA LYS A 231 -12.01 -5.69 12.15
C LYS A 231 -11.41 -4.27 12.11
N TYR A 232 -11.33 -3.67 10.94
CA TYR A 232 -10.88 -2.28 10.80
C TYR A 232 -11.77 -1.35 11.62
N PHE A 233 -13.08 -1.39 11.44
CA PHE A 233 -14.01 -0.55 12.20
C PHE A 233 -13.99 -0.84 13.70
N SER A 234 -13.90 -2.09 14.12
CA SER A 234 -13.85 -2.44 15.54
C SER A 234 -12.57 -1.97 16.24
N ARG A 235 -11.44 -1.94 15.52
CA ARG A 235 -10.14 -1.49 16.05
C ARG A 235 -9.96 0.02 15.95
N HIS A 236 -10.49 0.65 14.90
CA HIS A 236 -10.18 2.03 14.53
C HIS A 236 -11.31 3.03 14.81
N ALA A 237 -12.49 2.60 15.24
CA ALA A 237 -13.54 3.54 15.64
C ALA A 237 -13.06 4.49 16.76
N ASN A 238 -12.27 3.97 17.71
CA ASN A 238 -11.62 4.77 18.75
C ASN A 238 -10.30 5.37 18.27
N ASP A 239 -9.52 4.65 17.49
CA ASP A 239 -8.22 5.12 16.97
C ASP A 239 -8.38 6.28 15.99
N ALA A 240 -9.44 6.30 15.18
CA ALA A 240 -9.75 7.42 14.29
C ALA A 240 -10.05 8.70 15.07
N TYR A 241 -10.83 8.60 16.15
CA TYR A 241 -11.12 9.72 17.05
C TYR A 241 -9.87 10.19 17.77
N ILE A 242 -9.06 9.27 18.30
CA ILE A 242 -7.80 9.56 18.98
C ILE A 242 -6.78 10.16 18.02
N LYS A 243 -6.66 9.63 16.79
CA LYS A 243 -5.81 10.22 15.75
C LYS A 243 -6.26 11.62 15.36
N ALA A 244 -7.56 11.85 15.22
CA ALA A 244 -8.10 13.18 14.92
C ALA A 244 -7.77 14.19 16.04
N LEU A 245 -7.88 13.79 17.31
CA LEU A 245 -7.46 14.61 18.46
C LEU A 245 -5.95 14.83 18.47
N ALA A 246 -5.14 13.79 18.24
CA ALA A 246 -3.68 13.88 18.21
C ALA A 246 -3.18 14.75 17.05
N MET A 247 -3.84 14.72 15.90
CA MET A 247 -3.51 15.59 14.74
C MET A 247 -3.83 17.07 15.02
N GLY A 248 -4.84 17.35 15.84
CA GLY A 248 -5.12 18.71 16.35
C GLY A 248 -4.08 19.22 17.36
N GLN A 249 -3.31 18.32 17.98
CA GLN A 249 -2.30 18.62 18.99
C GLN A 249 -0.84 18.50 18.49
N HIS A 250 -0.58 18.55 17.19
CA HIS A 250 0.75 18.43 16.56
C HIS A 250 1.48 17.08 16.74
N VAL A 251 0.78 16.00 17.08
CA VAL A 251 1.37 14.65 17.03
C VAL A 251 1.17 14.08 15.62
N SER A 252 2.21 14.16 14.79
CA SER A 252 2.22 13.58 13.45
C SER A 252 2.52 12.08 13.54
N VAL A 253 1.50 11.24 13.58
CA VAL A 253 1.66 9.79 13.35
C VAL A 253 1.54 9.54 11.86
N THR A 254 2.65 9.36 11.18
CA THR A 254 2.69 9.11 9.74
C THR A 254 2.88 7.61 9.50
N ILE A 255 2.05 7.02 8.64
CA ILE A 255 2.23 5.63 8.19
C ILE A 255 3.31 5.63 7.11
N PRO A 256 4.21 4.61 7.07
CA PRO A 256 5.25 4.50 6.06
C PRO A 256 4.68 4.60 4.66
N ARG A 257 5.30 5.40 3.81
CA ARG A 257 4.77 5.74 2.50
C ARG A 257 5.79 5.58 1.42
N TRP A 258 5.26 5.31 0.25
CA TRP A 258 5.97 5.50 -1.00
C TRP A 258 6.24 6.99 -1.23
N ILE A 259 7.44 7.28 -1.69
CA ILE A 259 7.82 8.62 -2.11
C ILE A 259 8.16 8.53 -3.59
N ASP A 260 7.50 9.33 -4.40
CA ASP A 260 7.78 9.38 -5.82
C ASP A 260 9.13 10.06 -6.06
N ILE A 261 10.10 9.28 -6.52
CA ILE A 261 11.42 9.73 -6.93
C ILE A 261 11.58 9.36 -8.41
N PRO A 262 11.37 10.30 -9.34
CA PRO A 262 11.47 9.99 -10.77
C PRO A 262 12.80 9.33 -11.14
N GLY A 263 12.71 8.18 -11.79
CA GLY A 263 13.83 7.31 -12.15
C GLY A 263 14.26 6.31 -11.06
N VAL A 264 13.56 6.24 -9.91
CA VAL A 264 13.89 5.29 -8.83
C VAL A 264 12.66 4.48 -8.45
N LYS A 265 12.76 3.16 -8.58
CA LYS A 265 11.69 2.24 -8.21
C LYS A 265 11.76 1.88 -6.72
N ASN A 266 10.61 1.50 -6.16
CA ASN A 266 10.49 0.92 -4.82
C ASN A 266 10.97 1.83 -3.67
N PHE A 267 10.91 3.17 -3.86
CA PHE A 267 11.41 4.13 -2.87
C PHE A 267 10.36 4.41 -1.80
N ARG A 268 10.72 4.18 -0.54
CA ARG A 268 9.86 4.47 0.61
C ARG A 268 10.62 4.65 1.91
N ASP A 269 10.00 5.33 2.86
CA ASP A 269 10.42 5.41 4.24
C ASP A 269 10.11 4.09 4.97
N ILE A 270 11.01 3.60 5.79
CA ILE A 270 10.78 2.46 6.67
C ILE A 270 10.30 2.86 8.06
N GLY A 271 10.15 4.16 8.32
CA GLY A 271 9.65 4.71 9.58
C GLY A 271 8.13 4.63 9.73
N GLY A 272 7.63 5.06 10.90
CA GLY A 272 6.20 5.16 11.21
C GLY A 272 5.52 3.86 11.66
N TRP A 273 6.18 2.72 11.63
CA TRP A 273 5.63 1.45 12.12
C TRP A 273 5.58 1.40 13.64
N PRO A 274 4.43 0.99 14.24
CA PRO A 274 4.30 0.89 15.69
C PRO A 274 5.13 -0.28 16.24
N LEU A 275 5.60 -0.12 17.47
CA LEU A 275 6.22 -1.20 18.22
C LEU A 275 5.15 -2.15 18.75
N LYS A 276 5.48 -3.44 18.86
CA LYS A 276 4.58 -4.50 19.32
C LYS A 276 3.98 -4.23 20.71
N ASP A 277 4.76 -3.64 21.60
CA ASP A 277 4.37 -3.33 22.99
C ASP A 277 3.64 -1.98 23.14
N GLY A 278 3.43 -1.25 22.03
CA GLY A 278 2.79 0.06 22.03
C GLY A 278 3.63 1.17 22.68
N SER A 279 4.92 0.91 22.97
CA SER A 279 5.80 1.87 23.65
C SER A 279 6.27 3.02 22.77
N GLY A 280 6.08 2.90 21.45
CA GLY A 280 6.54 3.89 20.47
C GLY A 280 6.32 3.45 19.04
N TYR A 281 6.99 4.13 18.14
CA TYR A 281 7.02 3.84 16.70
C TYR A 281 8.40 4.11 16.11
N ILE A 282 8.68 3.57 14.93
CA ILE A 282 9.96 3.76 14.23
C ILE A 282 10.05 5.19 13.71
N ARG A 283 11.17 5.86 13.99
CA ARG A 283 11.44 7.23 13.54
C ARG A 283 11.40 7.32 12.02
N GLU A 284 10.58 8.24 11.53
CA GLU A 284 10.45 8.53 10.11
C GLU A 284 11.60 9.36 9.58
N ARG A 285 11.77 9.38 8.28
CA ARG A 285 12.75 10.16 7.52
C ARG A 285 14.19 9.98 8.00
N THR A 286 14.50 8.79 8.53
CA THR A 286 15.86 8.43 8.95
C THR A 286 16.47 7.42 8.00
N VAL A 287 15.70 6.40 7.60
CA VAL A 287 16.15 5.37 6.68
C VAL A 287 15.11 5.17 5.59
N PHE A 288 15.53 5.37 4.36
CA PHE A 288 14.74 5.06 3.15
C PHE A 288 15.27 3.79 2.49
N ARG A 289 14.40 3.09 1.80
CA ARG A 289 14.76 1.94 0.96
C ARG A 289 14.30 2.15 -0.48
N CYS A 290 15.05 1.60 -1.45
CA CYS A 290 14.67 1.67 -2.87
C CYS A 290 15.39 0.62 -3.72
N GLY A 291 15.05 0.58 -5.01
CA GLY A 291 15.86 -0.03 -6.08
C GLY A 291 17.11 0.79 -6.39
N HIS A 292 17.84 0.43 -7.45
CA HIS A 292 19.05 1.18 -7.82
C HIS A 292 18.72 2.64 -8.22
N LEU A 293 19.70 3.51 -8.02
CA LEU A 293 19.58 4.95 -8.25
C LEU A 293 20.22 5.40 -9.60
N VAL A 294 20.46 4.47 -10.50
CA VAL A 294 21.20 4.74 -11.76
C VAL A 294 20.44 5.72 -12.65
N ASP A 295 19.13 5.53 -12.77
CA ASP A 295 18.26 6.30 -13.67
C ASP A 295 17.61 7.50 -12.99
N ILE A 296 18.09 7.89 -11.79
CA ILE A 296 17.52 9.01 -11.06
C ILE A 296 17.57 10.30 -11.88
N THR A 297 16.44 10.97 -12.00
CA THR A 297 16.36 12.24 -12.73
C THR A 297 16.80 13.42 -11.86
N GLN A 298 17.00 14.60 -12.47
CA GLN A 298 17.29 15.83 -11.72
C GLN A 298 16.18 16.18 -10.72
N GLN A 299 14.92 15.91 -11.06
CA GLN A 299 13.79 16.10 -10.15
C GLN A 299 13.88 15.11 -8.97
N GLY A 300 14.27 13.86 -9.22
CA GLY A 300 14.54 12.87 -8.18
C GLY A 300 15.65 13.32 -7.24
N ILE A 301 16.77 13.81 -7.77
CA ILE A 301 17.88 14.36 -6.97
C ILE A 301 17.40 15.51 -6.08
N ASN A 302 16.61 16.42 -6.62
CA ASN A 302 16.05 17.53 -5.83
C ASN A 302 15.13 17.02 -4.70
N THR A 303 14.43 15.92 -4.93
CA THR A 303 13.61 15.27 -3.88
C THR A 303 14.48 14.64 -2.81
N LEU A 304 15.57 13.94 -3.16
CA LEU A 304 16.53 13.40 -2.18
C LEU A 304 17.14 14.51 -1.30
N ARG A 305 17.48 15.64 -1.89
CA ARG A 305 17.98 16.81 -1.12
C ARG A 305 16.93 17.34 -0.14
N ARG A 306 15.66 17.43 -0.55
CA ARG A 306 14.55 17.83 0.37
C ARG A 306 14.29 16.82 1.48
N LEU A 307 14.63 15.55 1.27
CA LEU A 307 14.58 14.50 2.28
C LEU A 307 15.85 14.48 3.16
N ASN A 308 16.79 15.41 2.94
CA ASN A 308 18.07 15.48 3.65
C ASN A 308 18.87 14.17 3.59
N VAL A 309 18.85 13.48 2.45
CA VAL A 309 19.65 12.27 2.24
C VAL A 309 21.12 12.66 2.17
N ILE A 310 21.96 12.02 2.99
CA ILE A 310 23.42 12.27 3.04
C ILE A 310 24.24 11.05 2.60
N ALA A 311 23.64 9.86 2.61
CA ALA A 311 24.34 8.62 2.31
C ALA A 311 23.43 7.63 1.59
N ALA A 312 24.02 6.87 0.65
CA ALA A 312 23.38 5.75 -0.05
C ALA A 312 24.25 4.49 0.08
N PHE A 313 23.73 3.45 0.72
CA PHE A 313 24.39 2.15 0.89
C PHE A 313 23.94 1.21 -0.22
N ASP A 314 24.85 0.89 -1.13
CA ASP A 314 24.60 0.08 -2.33
C ASP A 314 25.05 -1.37 -2.10
N PHE A 315 24.09 -2.28 -1.93
CA PHE A 315 24.34 -3.72 -1.72
C PHE A 315 24.68 -4.48 -3.00
N ARG A 316 24.69 -3.81 -4.15
CA ARG A 316 25.03 -4.45 -5.42
C ARG A 316 26.53 -4.77 -5.50
N SER A 317 26.82 -5.88 -6.15
CA SER A 317 28.17 -6.36 -6.40
C SER A 317 28.72 -5.78 -7.70
N ASP A 318 30.03 -5.87 -7.88
CA ASP A 318 30.71 -5.36 -9.08
C ASP A 318 30.09 -5.86 -10.40
N PRO A 319 29.74 -7.16 -10.58
CA PRO A 319 29.08 -7.61 -11.81
C PRO A 319 27.71 -6.96 -12.08
N GLU A 320 26.97 -6.58 -11.03
CA GLU A 320 25.69 -5.86 -11.20
C GLU A 320 25.94 -4.41 -11.59
N ILE A 321 26.95 -3.78 -11.00
CA ILE A 321 27.34 -2.40 -11.27
C ILE A 321 27.92 -2.27 -12.68
N GLU A 322 28.77 -3.20 -13.10
CA GLU A 322 29.31 -3.23 -14.46
C GLU A 322 28.23 -3.31 -15.54
N ARG A 323 27.17 -4.07 -15.25
CA ARG A 323 26.04 -4.24 -16.20
C ARG A 323 25.04 -3.10 -16.16
N GLN A 324 24.75 -2.54 -14.99
CA GLN A 324 23.65 -1.58 -14.78
C GLN A 324 24.13 -0.14 -14.61
N GLY A 325 25.41 0.06 -14.33
CA GLY A 325 25.93 1.38 -13.95
C GLY A 325 25.83 1.67 -12.46
N VAL A 326 26.35 2.82 -12.07
CA VAL A 326 26.35 3.35 -10.70
C VAL A 326 25.46 4.59 -10.64
N MET A 327 24.97 4.94 -9.46
CA MET A 327 24.25 6.21 -9.28
C MET A 327 25.14 7.39 -9.70
N PRO A 328 24.57 8.47 -10.28
CA PRO A 328 25.34 9.66 -10.58
C PRO A 328 25.96 10.26 -9.32
N ASP A 329 27.06 10.98 -9.49
CA ASP A 329 27.65 11.75 -8.40
C ASP A 329 26.70 12.90 -8.01
N ILE A 330 26.27 12.91 -6.75
CA ILE A 330 25.29 13.89 -6.25
C ILE A 330 25.95 14.62 -5.08
N ASP A 331 26.18 15.91 -5.26
CA ASP A 331 26.75 16.75 -4.21
C ASP A 331 25.92 16.64 -2.91
N GLY A 332 26.62 16.40 -1.80
CA GLY A 332 26.03 16.19 -0.48
C GLY A 332 25.53 14.77 -0.20
N ILE A 333 25.53 13.82 -1.16
CA ILE A 333 25.10 12.43 -0.96
C ILE A 333 26.24 11.47 -1.26
N LYS A 334 26.81 10.87 -0.23
CA LYS A 334 27.92 9.92 -0.37
C LYS A 334 27.42 8.50 -0.64
N ARG A 335 27.89 7.87 -1.71
CA ARG A 335 27.68 6.45 -1.96
C ARG A 335 28.66 5.62 -1.14
N TYR A 336 28.16 4.60 -0.46
CA TYR A 336 28.92 3.57 0.26
C TYR A 336 28.73 2.22 -0.43
N PRO A 337 29.76 1.72 -1.17
CA PRO A 337 29.74 0.36 -1.69
C PRO A 337 29.61 -0.64 -0.52
N SER A 338 28.59 -1.47 -0.56
CA SER A 338 28.23 -2.40 0.51
C SER A 338 27.93 -3.79 -0.04
N ALA A 339 28.71 -4.21 -1.07
CA ALA A 339 28.56 -5.47 -1.75
C ALA A 339 28.58 -6.65 -0.77
N MET A 340 27.62 -7.57 -0.91
CA MET A 340 27.52 -8.80 -0.10
C MET A 340 28.03 -10.01 -0.85
N PHE A 341 27.96 -10.00 -2.18
CA PHE A 341 28.38 -11.07 -3.04
C PHE A 341 29.66 -10.71 -3.78
N THR A 342 30.51 -11.70 -3.99
CA THR A 342 31.77 -11.60 -4.75
C THR A 342 31.55 -12.07 -6.18
N GLN A 343 32.55 -11.92 -7.04
CA GLN A 343 32.53 -12.45 -8.41
C GLN A 343 32.24 -13.96 -8.48
N ALA A 344 32.72 -14.75 -7.52
CA ALA A 344 32.46 -16.18 -7.44
C ALA A 344 30.98 -16.54 -7.26
N ASP A 345 30.21 -15.67 -6.58
CA ASP A 345 28.77 -15.85 -6.36
C ASP A 345 27.93 -15.64 -7.63
N TYR A 346 28.56 -15.17 -8.71
CA TYR A 346 27.96 -14.99 -10.04
C TYR A 346 28.38 -16.06 -11.04
N SER A 347 29.10 -17.08 -10.59
CA SER A 347 29.35 -18.26 -11.43
C SER A 347 28.01 -18.92 -11.82
N PRO A 348 27.91 -19.54 -13.01
CA PRO A 348 26.66 -20.21 -13.45
C PRO A 348 26.12 -21.19 -12.43
N ALA A 349 26.99 -21.95 -11.74
CA ALA A 349 26.58 -22.87 -10.69
C ALA A 349 25.99 -22.19 -9.47
N ALA A 350 26.60 -21.11 -8.97
CA ALA A 350 26.11 -20.36 -7.82
C ALA A 350 24.77 -19.66 -8.14
N LEU A 351 24.64 -19.11 -9.34
CA LEU A 351 23.39 -18.52 -9.81
C LEU A 351 22.29 -19.58 -9.91
N ALA A 352 22.55 -20.75 -10.49
CA ALA A 352 21.56 -21.82 -10.61
C ALA A 352 21.03 -22.28 -9.25
N ILE A 353 21.91 -22.41 -8.24
CA ILE A 353 21.50 -22.76 -6.86
C ILE A 353 20.59 -21.68 -6.28
N ARG A 354 20.93 -20.40 -6.46
CA ARG A 354 20.13 -19.27 -5.96
C ARG A 354 18.77 -19.18 -6.65
N TRP A 355 18.72 -19.33 -7.96
CA TRP A 355 17.49 -19.32 -8.75
C TRP A 355 16.58 -20.48 -8.37
N LYS A 356 17.15 -21.68 -8.20
CA LYS A 356 16.39 -22.85 -7.73
C LYS A 356 15.67 -22.56 -6.40
N GLY A 357 16.32 -21.88 -5.46
CA GLY A 357 15.70 -21.47 -4.21
C GLY A 357 14.47 -20.60 -4.43
N TYR A 358 14.53 -19.64 -5.34
CA TYR A 358 13.37 -18.79 -5.66
C TYR A 358 12.23 -19.56 -6.35
N PHE A 359 12.56 -20.50 -7.24
CA PHE A 359 11.55 -21.30 -7.96
C PHE A 359 10.80 -22.30 -7.06
N GLU A 360 11.33 -22.63 -5.89
CA GLU A 360 10.63 -23.46 -4.90
C GLU A 360 9.46 -22.72 -4.22
N GLY A 361 9.11 -21.51 -4.70
CA GLY A 361 8.04 -20.70 -4.16
C GLY A 361 8.40 -19.99 -2.84
N PRO A 362 7.40 -19.45 -2.11
CA PRO A 362 7.64 -18.62 -0.93
C PRO A 362 8.50 -19.27 0.15
N TYR A 363 8.47 -20.59 0.28
CA TYR A 363 9.26 -21.35 1.26
C TYR A 363 10.69 -21.63 0.82
N GLY A 364 11.03 -21.39 -0.45
CA GLY A 364 12.38 -21.48 -0.96
C GLY A 364 13.22 -20.22 -0.73
N PHE A 365 12.56 -19.04 -0.67
CA PHE A 365 13.21 -17.76 -0.40
C PHE A 365 14.06 -17.74 0.88
N PRO A 366 13.60 -18.29 2.03
CA PRO A 366 14.39 -18.31 3.25
C PRO A 366 15.77 -18.97 3.09
N LYS A 367 15.90 -19.98 2.20
CA LYS A 367 17.20 -20.60 1.90
C LYS A 367 18.17 -19.60 1.25
N VAL A 368 17.66 -18.79 0.32
CA VAL A 368 18.44 -17.73 -0.34
C VAL A 368 18.75 -16.61 0.67
N TYR A 369 17.81 -16.28 1.52
CA TYR A 369 17.95 -15.21 2.51
C TYR A 369 18.90 -15.59 3.65
N ALA A 370 19.03 -16.88 3.98
CA ALA A 370 20.05 -17.35 4.90
C ALA A 370 21.48 -17.04 4.37
N VAL A 371 21.70 -17.18 3.07
CA VAL A 371 22.98 -16.80 2.44
C VAL A 371 23.19 -15.28 2.46
N ILE A 372 22.14 -14.50 2.24
CA ILE A 372 22.22 -13.03 2.33
C ILE A 372 22.54 -12.59 3.77
N LEU A 373 21.93 -13.21 4.77
CA LEU A 373 22.23 -12.96 6.18
C LEU A 373 23.69 -13.29 6.50
N GLU A 374 24.18 -14.46 6.09
CA GLU A 374 25.54 -14.89 6.36
C GLU A 374 26.57 -13.94 5.72
N LYS A 375 26.43 -13.63 4.43
CA LYS A 375 27.38 -12.78 3.69
C LYS A 375 27.23 -11.29 3.98
N GLY A 376 26.05 -10.85 4.39
CA GLY A 376 25.71 -9.44 4.61
C GLY A 376 26.04 -8.91 6.01
N ALA A 377 26.38 -9.76 6.96
CA ALA A 377 26.50 -9.37 8.37
C ALA A 377 27.45 -8.18 8.61
N SER A 378 28.63 -8.16 7.94
CA SER A 378 29.59 -7.06 8.04
C SER A 378 29.06 -5.75 7.44
N GLN A 379 28.33 -5.85 6.34
CA GLN A 379 27.73 -4.67 5.68
C GLN A 379 26.59 -4.08 6.53
N TYR A 380 25.76 -4.92 7.10
CA TYR A 380 24.73 -4.50 8.03
C TYR A 380 25.32 -3.82 9.26
N ARG A 381 26.41 -4.38 9.82
CA ARG A 381 27.18 -3.72 10.89
C ARG A 381 27.58 -2.30 10.51
N ASN A 382 28.16 -2.13 9.32
CA ASN A 382 28.64 -0.84 8.85
C ASN A 382 27.52 0.22 8.82
N ILE A 383 26.31 -0.18 8.39
CA ILE A 383 25.14 0.71 8.36
C ILE A 383 24.68 1.06 9.79
N PHE A 384 24.59 0.08 10.69
CA PHE A 384 24.25 0.33 12.08
C PHE A 384 25.26 1.28 12.75
N MET A 385 26.56 1.07 12.52
CA MET A 385 27.61 1.94 13.04
C MET A 385 27.56 3.35 12.43
N HIS A 386 27.24 3.46 11.13
CA HIS A 386 27.03 4.75 10.49
C HIS A 386 25.86 5.53 11.14
N LEU A 387 24.74 4.86 11.40
CA LEU A 387 23.59 5.46 12.10
C LEU A 387 24.00 5.96 13.51
N ILE A 388 24.74 5.14 14.27
CA ILE A 388 25.19 5.50 15.62
C ILE A 388 26.15 6.72 15.61
N GLN A 389 27.01 6.81 14.59
CA GLN A 389 28.07 7.82 14.53
C GLN A 389 27.60 9.15 13.93
N ASN A 390 26.66 9.11 12.99
CA ASN A 390 26.29 10.28 12.18
C ASN A 390 24.86 10.80 12.42
N HIS A 391 24.06 10.12 13.23
CA HIS A 391 22.70 10.52 13.48
C HIS A 391 22.45 10.74 14.99
N SER A 392 21.50 11.61 15.28
CA SER A 392 20.97 11.82 16.64
C SER A 392 19.45 11.98 16.57
N THR A 393 18.79 12.00 17.70
CA THR A 393 17.34 12.21 17.78
C THR A 393 16.89 13.60 17.30
N THR A 394 17.83 14.53 17.14
CA THR A 394 17.58 15.90 16.69
C THR A 394 18.03 16.17 15.26
N THR A 395 18.76 15.24 14.61
CA THR A 395 19.17 15.42 13.22
C THR A 395 18.01 15.11 12.26
N THR A 396 17.95 15.87 11.17
CA THR A 396 17.00 15.65 10.07
C THR A 396 17.64 14.89 8.91
N GLN A 397 18.89 14.49 9.04
CA GLN A 397 19.63 13.74 8.01
C GLN A 397 19.10 12.32 7.87
N SER A 398 19.11 11.81 6.67
CA SER A 398 18.64 10.47 6.35
C SER A 398 19.62 9.70 5.47
N ILE A 399 19.44 8.37 5.43
CA ILE A 399 20.19 7.49 4.57
C ILE A 399 19.26 6.70 3.64
N ILE A 400 19.83 6.21 2.55
CA ILE A 400 19.20 5.24 1.66
C ILE A 400 19.94 3.90 1.77
N VAL A 401 19.18 2.79 1.83
CA VAL A 401 19.69 1.44 1.64
C VAL A 401 19.06 0.86 0.39
N HIS A 402 19.87 0.34 -0.52
CA HIS A 402 19.37 -0.16 -1.79
C HIS A 402 20.17 -1.34 -2.36
N CYS A 403 19.52 -2.07 -3.25
CA CYS A 403 20.14 -3.07 -4.11
C CYS A 403 19.62 -2.88 -5.55
N THR A 404 19.52 -3.92 -6.35
CA THR A 404 18.96 -3.82 -7.71
C THR A 404 17.48 -3.47 -7.68
N ALA A 405 16.64 -4.27 -7.02
CA ALA A 405 15.20 -4.04 -6.90
C ALA A 405 14.77 -3.35 -5.59
N GLY A 406 15.69 -3.20 -4.62
CA GLY A 406 15.33 -2.74 -3.28
C GLY A 406 14.47 -3.75 -2.51
N LYS A 407 14.49 -5.02 -2.91
CA LYS A 407 13.61 -6.09 -2.43
C LYS A 407 14.33 -7.00 -1.43
N ASP A 408 15.25 -7.86 -1.89
CA ASP A 408 15.83 -8.96 -1.11
C ASP A 408 16.88 -8.50 -0.09
N ARG A 409 18.07 -8.10 -0.53
CA ARG A 409 19.17 -7.65 0.34
C ARG A 409 18.76 -6.45 1.19
N THR A 410 18.07 -5.52 0.57
CA THR A 410 17.50 -4.34 1.22
C THR A 410 16.40 -4.73 2.22
N GLY A 411 15.52 -5.66 1.86
CA GLY A 411 14.45 -6.17 2.71
C GLY A 411 14.98 -6.86 3.96
N ILE A 412 16.07 -7.63 3.84
CA ILE A 412 16.73 -8.26 5.00
C ILE A 412 17.28 -7.20 5.95
N PHE A 413 17.95 -6.16 5.48
CA PHE A 413 18.40 -5.07 6.35
C PHE A 413 17.22 -4.39 7.05
N CYS A 414 16.14 -4.06 6.32
CA CYS A 414 14.96 -3.45 6.91
C CYS A 414 14.31 -4.36 7.95
N MET A 415 14.22 -5.67 7.70
CA MET A 415 13.74 -6.67 8.65
C MET A 415 14.58 -6.66 9.94
N LEU A 416 15.92 -6.62 9.80
CA LEU A 416 16.82 -6.58 10.95
C LEU A 416 16.63 -5.30 11.77
N LEU A 417 16.55 -4.13 11.13
CA LEU A 417 16.40 -2.86 11.82
C LEU A 417 15.03 -2.75 12.51
N LEU A 418 13.94 -3.08 11.82
CA LEU A 418 12.58 -3.03 12.37
C LEU A 418 12.42 -4.03 13.52
N GLY A 419 12.90 -5.25 13.35
CA GLY A 419 12.83 -6.30 14.37
C GLY A 419 13.69 -6.00 15.59
N LEU A 420 14.89 -5.41 15.40
CA LEU A 420 15.73 -4.93 16.49
C LEU A 420 15.00 -3.91 17.36
N CYS A 421 14.23 -3.02 16.73
CA CYS A 421 13.47 -1.99 17.42
C CYS A 421 12.16 -2.47 18.03
N GLY A 422 11.75 -3.72 17.79
CA GLY A 422 10.55 -4.31 18.40
C GLY A 422 9.27 -4.18 17.59
N VAL A 423 9.36 -3.97 16.28
CA VAL A 423 8.21 -4.05 15.37
C VAL A 423 7.75 -5.51 15.26
N GLU A 424 6.45 -5.73 15.16
CA GLU A 424 5.86 -7.07 15.06
C GLU A 424 6.22 -7.76 13.73
N ASP A 425 6.48 -9.06 13.77
CA ASP A 425 6.90 -9.86 12.61
C ASP A 425 5.92 -9.78 11.43
N GLU A 426 4.61 -9.72 11.73
CA GLU A 426 3.56 -9.54 10.74
C GLU A 426 3.71 -8.21 9.98
N ILE A 427 4.00 -7.14 10.70
CA ILE A 427 4.21 -5.81 10.12
C ILE A 427 5.47 -5.81 9.27
N ILE A 428 6.56 -6.43 9.74
CA ILE A 428 7.83 -6.54 9.00
C ILE A 428 7.63 -7.31 7.69
N ALA A 429 6.89 -8.42 7.74
CA ALA A 429 6.60 -9.22 6.55
C ALA A 429 5.69 -8.47 5.55
N ASN A 430 4.73 -7.69 6.03
CA ASN A 430 3.90 -6.82 5.19
C ASN A 430 4.73 -5.67 4.58
N GLU A 431 5.63 -5.03 5.36
CA GLU A 431 6.52 -3.99 4.83
C GLU A 431 7.39 -4.52 3.69
N TYR A 432 7.95 -5.72 3.85
CA TYR A 432 8.69 -6.37 2.78
C TYR A 432 7.82 -6.62 1.54
N ALA A 433 6.60 -7.14 1.72
CA ALA A 433 5.67 -7.46 0.65
C ALA A 433 5.19 -6.22 -0.14
N LEU A 434 5.28 -5.01 0.43
CA LEU A 434 5.05 -3.77 -0.29
C LEU A 434 5.98 -3.61 -1.51
N SER A 435 7.10 -4.35 -1.58
CA SER A 435 7.99 -4.33 -2.74
C SER A 435 7.33 -4.84 -4.02
N ASN A 436 6.24 -5.62 -3.93
CA ASN A 436 5.43 -6.02 -5.09
C ASN A 436 4.77 -4.81 -5.78
N LEU A 437 4.53 -3.74 -5.04
CA LEU A 437 3.93 -2.51 -5.56
C LEU A 437 4.96 -1.56 -6.15
N GLY A 438 6.16 -1.54 -5.56
CA GLY A 438 7.20 -0.58 -5.93
C GLY A 438 8.16 -1.07 -6.99
N TYR A 439 8.19 -2.37 -7.24
CA TYR A 439 9.05 -2.98 -8.26
C TYR A 439 8.26 -3.95 -9.11
N TRP A 440 7.75 -3.45 -10.20
CA TRP A 440 7.02 -4.21 -11.20
C TRP A 440 7.61 -3.95 -12.58
N GLU A 441 7.35 -4.86 -13.51
CA GLU A 441 7.72 -4.73 -14.90
C GLU A 441 6.55 -5.11 -15.79
N PRO A 442 6.38 -4.47 -16.95
CA PRO A 442 5.35 -4.84 -17.91
C PRO A 442 5.46 -6.31 -18.31
N GLU A 443 4.35 -6.97 -18.60
CA GLU A 443 4.32 -8.40 -18.89
C GLU A 443 5.25 -8.80 -20.04
N HIS A 444 5.32 -7.98 -21.10
CA HIS A 444 6.20 -8.24 -22.23
C HIS A 444 7.70 -8.28 -21.85
N GLU A 445 8.12 -7.52 -20.83
CA GLU A 445 9.49 -7.60 -20.31
C GLU A 445 9.70 -8.88 -19.46
N LEU A 446 8.67 -9.33 -18.74
CA LEU A 446 8.74 -10.61 -18.02
C LEU A 446 8.82 -11.79 -18.98
N VAL A 447 8.03 -11.77 -20.08
CA VAL A 447 8.11 -12.78 -21.16
C VAL A 447 9.50 -12.81 -21.78
N LYS A 448 10.07 -11.67 -22.16
CA LYS A 448 11.45 -11.58 -22.65
C LYS A 448 12.46 -12.19 -21.70
N LYS A 449 12.33 -11.92 -20.39
CA LYS A 449 13.21 -12.49 -19.37
C LYS A 449 13.06 -14.00 -19.27
N ALA A 450 11.83 -14.52 -19.32
CA ALA A 450 11.57 -15.95 -19.30
C ALA A 450 12.24 -16.66 -20.50
N GLU A 451 12.08 -16.12 -21.70
CA GLU A 451 12.72 -16.62 -22.92
C GLU A 451 14.25 -16.58 -22.84
N MET A 452 14.81 -15.44 -22.40
CA MET A 452 16.26 -15.27 -22.27
C MET A 452 16.88 -16.22 -21.23
N LEU A 453 16.15 -16.52 -20.16
CA LEU A 453 16.62 -17.39 -19.08
C LEU A 453 16.26 -18.87 -19.30
N GLY A 454 15.41 -19.20 -20.28
CA GLY A 454 14.94 -20.56 -20.54
C GLY A 454 14.09 -21.13 -19.39
N VAL A 455 13.31 -20.28 -18.71
CA VAL A 455 12.43 -20.65 -17.59
C VAL A 455 10.97 -20.27 -17.92
N THR A 456 10.02 -20.69 -17.09
CA THR A 456 8.62 -20.32 -17.29
C THR A 456 8.35 -18.86 -16.90
N LEU A 457 7.28 -18.27 -17.41
CA LEU A 457 6.85 -16.94 -17.00
C LEU A 457 6.49 -16.88 -15.50
N ASP A 458 5.93 -17.97 -14.96
CA ASP A 458 5.60 -18.07 -13.53
C ASP A 458 6.85 -18.13 -12.66
N ASP A 459 7.92 -18.77 -13.13
CA ASP A 459 9.22 -18.72 -12.44
C ASP A 459 9.75 -17.28 -12.37
N VAL A 460 9.65 -16.53 -13.47
CA VAL A 460 10.08 -15.12 -13.48
C VAL A 460 9.20 -14.29 -12.56
N ARG A 461 7.90 -14.45 -12.62
CA ARG A 461 6.94 -13.77 -11.71
C ARG A 461 7.28 -14.09 -10.25
N MET A 462 7.57 -15.35 -9.92
CA MET A 462 7.96 -15.75 -8.56
C MET A 462 9.25 -15.04 -8.11
N VAL A 463 10.29 -15.06 -8.91
CA VAL A 463 11.57 -14.39 -8.58
C VAL A 463 11.38 -12.88 -8.41
N MET A 464 10.53 -12.26 -9.24
CA MET A 464 10.25 -10.82 -9.17
C MET A 464 9.35 -10.46 -7.99
N SER A 465 8.58 -11.40 -7.45
CA SER A 465 7.66 -11.17 -6.33
C SER A 465 8.40 -10.99 -4.99
N ALA A 466 7.71 -10.38 -4.03
CA ALA A 466 8.12 -10.29 -2.63
C ALA A 466 7.05 -10.97 -1.75
N PRO A 467 7.05 -12.31 -1.66
CA PRO A 467 6.00 -13.01 -0.93
C PRO A 467 6.05 -12.71 0.57
N TYR A 468 4.95 -12.31 1.15
CA TYR A 468 4.81 -12.10 2.60
C TYR A 468 5.30 -13.33 3.40
N LEU A 469 4.90 -14.54 2.97
CA LEU A 469 5.28 -15.80 3.62
C LEU A 469 6.80 -16.02 3.60
N ALA A 470 7.50 -15.58 2.55
CA ALA A 470 8.95 -15.70 2.47
C ALA A 470 9.66 -14.94 3.60
N MET A 471 9.24 -13.69 3.85
CA MET A 471 9.83 -12.90 4.93
C MET A 471 9.42 -13.41 6.30
N LYS A 472 8.15 -13.80 6.47
CA LYS A 472 7.66 -14.38 7.73
C LYS A 472 8.43 -15.64 8.13
N GLU A 473 8.64 -16.55 7.16
CA GLU A 473 9.39 -17.77 7.38
C GLU A 473 10.88 -17.49 7.62
N THR A 474 11.45 -16.51 6.95
CA THR A 474 12.84 -16.07 7.20
C THR A 474 13.02 -15.58 8.65
N ILE A 475 12.08 -14.77 9.14
CA ILE A 475 12.10 -14.28 10.54
C ILE A 475 12.00 -15.45 11.51
N ARG A 476 11.10 -16.41 11.25
CA ARG A 476 10.93 -17.61 12.07
C ARG A 476 12.22 -18.41 12.17
N GLN A 477 12.83 -18.74 11.04
CA GLN A 477 14.09 -19.51 10.98
C GLN A 477 15.26 -18.75 11.63
N LEU A 478 15.36 -17.44 11.43
CA LEU A 478 16.37 -16.62 12.08
C LEU A 478 16.22 -16.67 13.60
N LYS A 479 14.99 -16.55 14.11
CA LYS A 479 14.73 -16.62 15.56
C LYS A 479 14.98 -18.02 16.13
N GLU A 480 14.70 -19.07 15.39
CA GLU A 480 15.05 -20.43 15.79
C GLU A 480 16.56 -20.63 15.93
N LYS A 481 17.33 -20.08 14.99
CA LYS A 481 18.78 -20.24 14.97
C LYS A 481 19.51 -19.38 16.01
N TYR A 482 19.08 -18.10 16.20
CA TYR A 482 19.78 -17.11 17.01
C TYR A 482 18.99 -16.66 18.25
N GLY A 483 17.86 -17.27 18.53
CA GLY A 483 16.95 -16.89 19.63
C GLY A 483 16.12 -15.63 19.34
N SER A 484 16.68 -14.67 18.63
CA SER A 484 16.02 -13.40 18.27
C SER A 484 16.73 -12.70 17.12
N ILE A 485 16.11 -11.67 16.54
CA ILE A 485 16.77 -10.77 15.57
C ILE A 485 17.94 -10.03 16.25
N GLU A 486 17.78 -9.61 17.49
CA GLU A 486 18.87 -9.00 18.29
C GLU A 486 20.03 -10.00 18.47
N GLY A 487 19.72 -11.29 18.72
CA GLY A 487 20.74 -12.35 18.80
C GLY A 487 21.60 -12.41 17.55
N TYR A 488 21.00 -12.49 16.38
CA TYR A 488 21.74 -12.46 15.11
C TYR A 488 22.60 -11.19 14.97
N ILE A 489 22.05 -10.02 15.29
CA ILE A 489 22.77 -8.73 15.17
C ILE A 489 23.99 -8.70 16.11
N ARG A 490 23.88 -9.25 17.30
CA ARG A 490 25.01 -9.35 18.23
C ARG A 490 26.02 -10.41 17.82
N ASP A 491 25.53 -11.58 17.44
CA ASP A 491 26.37 -12.74 17.18
C ASP A 491 27.07 -12.67 15.82
N GLU A 492 26.39 -12.20 14.77
CA GLU A 492 26.96 -12.16 13.41
C GLU A 492 27.39 -10.73 13.02
N CYS A 493 26.57 -9.71 13.27
CA CYS A 493 26.96 -8.33 12.96
C CYS A 493 27.93 -7.77 14.02
N LYS A 494 28.19 -8.46 15.14
CA LYS A 494 29.15 -8.08 16.18
C LYS A 494 28.86 -6.70 16.79
N LEU A 495 27.57 -6.33 16.93
CA LEU A 495 27.17 -5.15 17.69
C LEU A 495 27.22 -5.47 19.20
N THR A 496 27.77 -4.55 19.97
CA THR A 496 27.70 -4.63 21.42
C THR A 496 26.28 -4.32 21.94
N GLN A 497 25.99 -4.68 23.18
CA GLN A 497 24.71 -4.31 23.81
C GLN A 497 24.50 -2.80 23.84
N GLU A 498 25.60 -2.03 24.01
CA GLU A 498 25.58 -0.58 23.99
C GLU A 498 25.24 -0.04 22.59
N ASP A 499 25.79 -0.64 21.52
CA ASP A 499 25.47 -0.27 20.13
C ASP A 499 23.99 -0.53 19.83
N VAL A 500 23.47 -1.69 20.24
CA VAL A 500 22.06 -2.04 20.12
C VAL A 500 21.17 -1.00 20.80
N ARG A 501 21.52 -0.61 22.02
CA ARG A 501 20.80 0.42 22.78
C ARG A 501 20.81 1.76 22.06
N LYS A 502 21.95 2.17 21.48
CA LYS A 502 22.08 3.41 20.71
C LYS A 502 21.20 3.40 19.45
N VAL A 503 21.18 2.29 18.70
CA VAL A 503 20.30 2.14 17.54
C VAL A 503 18.83 2.26 17.96
N LYS A 504 18.41 1.54 19.00
CA LYS A 504 17.03 1.62 19.49
C LYS A 504 16.66 3.05 19.92
N ASN A 505 17.52 3.73 20.68
CA ASN A 505 17.27 5.11 21.12
C ASN A 505 17.19 6.09 19.94
N LEU A 506 17.96 5.85 18.89
CA LEU A 506 17.91 6.66 17.67
C LEU A 506 16.63 6.42 16.88
N MET A 507 16.27 5.15 16.67
CA MET A 507 15.23 4.74 15.73
C MET A 507 13.83 4.72 16.34
N VAL A 508 13.69 4.65 17.65
CA VAL A 508 12.40 4.59 18.33
C VAL A 508 12.00 5.99 18.83
N VAL A 509 10.81 6.43 18.44
CA VAL A 509 10.14 7.58 19.03
C VAL A 509 9.18 7.06 20.10
N PRO A 510 9.44 7.35 21.38
CA PRO A 510 8.60 6.86 22.47
C PRO A 510 7.26 7.58 22.51
N ILE A 511 6.19 6.84 22.80
CA ILE A 511 4.88 7.39 23.14
C ILE A 511 4.79 7.52 24.66
N ARG A 512 4.42 8.69 25.17
CA ARG A 512 4.31 8.94 26.61
C ARG A 512 3.27 8.04 27.27
N PHE A 513 3.45 7.74 28.56
CA PHE A 513 2.58 6.79 29.27
C PHE A 513 1.11 7.24 29.28
N GLU A 514 0.85 8.53 29.43
CA GLU A 514 -0.47 9.13 29.38
C GLU A 514 -1.14 8.94 27.99
N GLU A 515 -0.34 9.01 26.92
CA GLU A 515 -0.79 8.74 25.55
C GLU A 515 -1.05 7.26 25.32
N ARG A 516 -0.29 6.35 25.98
CA ARG A 516 -0.49 4.89 25.88
C ARG A 516 -1.84 4.43 26.46
N GLN A 517 -2.37 5.10 27.48
CA GLN A 517 -3.68 4.78 28.05
C GLN A 517 -4.81 5.05 27.06
N LEU A 518 -4.62 6.03 26.16
CA LEU A 518 -5.55 6.32 25.06
C LEU A 518 -5.57 5.23 23.99
N TYR A 519 -4.46 4.47 23.85
CA TYR A 519 -4.29 3.41 22.84
C TYR A 519 -4.59 1.98 23.36
N ARG A 520 -4.89 1.81 24.64
CA ARG A 520 -5.34 0.50 25.13
C ARG A 520 -6.80 0.32 24.78
N PRO A 521 -7.15 -0.70 23.96
CA PRO A 521 -8.55 -1.07 23.83
C PRO A 521 -9.05 -1.44 25.23
N LYS A 522 -10.14 -0.83 25.66
CA LYS A 522 -10.88 -1.37 26.80
C LYS A 522 -11.42 -2.71 26.34
N ILE A 523 -10.80 -3.80 26.84
CA ILE A 523 -11.25 -5.18 26.65
C ILE A 523 -12.65 -5.31 27.26
#